data_72effd99d5fb3b9acd10cf312b5e85b8
#
_entry.id   72effd99d5fb3b9acd10cf312b5e85b8
#
_cell.length_a   1.000
_cell.length_b   1.000
_cell.length_c   1.000
_cell.angle_alpha   90.00
_cell.angle_beta   90.00
_cell.angle_gamma   90.00
#
_symmetry.space_group_name_H-M   'P 1'
#
loop_
_entity.id
_entity.type
_entity.pdbx_description
1 polymer ?
#
loop_
_entity_poly.entity_id
_entity_poly.type
_entity_poly.pdbx_seq_one_letter_code
_entity_poly.pdbx_strand_id
1 'polypeptide(L)'
;IEKAELNIRDQIRQKKNLFFRRKVKKVITYTAAASILLMVALSMFFNKGSDAVHAKPIIVNNTIPIGTDKATLTLEDGSEIALNKGQEYRADGIISNGEELVYDSEVKCKVTAYNTLTIPKGGQFHVILSDSTEVWLNSDSQIKYPVVFTDGKTRQVELIYGEAYFDVSPSTKHNGATFKVLTKAQEVEVLGTEFNIKAYS
;
A
#
# COMPACT_ATOMS: atom_id res chain seq x y z
N ILE A 1 -69.06 28.62 67.19
CA ILE A 1 -67.90 29.40 66.71
C ILE A 1 -66.86 28.43 66.05
N GLU A 2 -66.53 27.33 66.66
CA GLU A 2 -65.51 26.36 66.23
C GLU A 2 -65.80 25.76 64.88
N LYS A 3 -67.03 25.41 64.50
CA LYS A 3 -67.40 24.89 63.17
C LYS A 3 -67.20 25.88 62.04
N ALA A 4 -67.33 27.20 62.32
CA ALA A 4 -67.13 28.24 61.32
C ALA A 4 -65.64 28.45 60.95
N GLU A 5 -64.76 28.35 61.95
CA GLU A 5 -63.32 28.46 61.77
C GLU A 5 -62.73 27.30 61.03
N LEU A 6 -63.21 26.08 61.26
CA LEU A 6 -62.79 24.89 60.51
C LEU A 6 -63.17 24.99 59.00
N ASN A 7 -64.37 25.48 58.74
CA ASN A 7 -64.82 25.64 57.34
C ASN A 7 -64.03 26.72 56.59
N ILE A 8 -63.64 27.80 57.27
CA ILE A 8 -62.79 28.83 56.68
C ILE A 8 -61.39 28.31 56.41
N ARG A 9 -60.82 27.54 57.31
CA ARG A 9 -59.48 26.93 57.13
C ARG A 9 -59.47 25.93 55.96
N ASP A 10 -60.49 25.14 55.83
CA ASP A 10 -60.59 24.18 54.69
C ASP A 10 -60.78 24.89 53.34
N GLN A 11 -61.56 25.95 53.27
CA GLN A 11 -61.70 26.75 52.06
C GLN A 11 -60.38 27.45 51.66
N ILE A 12 -59.63 27.95 52.62
CA ILE A 12 -58.30 28.54 52.36
C ILE A 12 -57.32 27.49 51.89
N ARG A 13 -57.39 26.29 52.47
CA ARG A 13 -56.51 25.16 52.06
C ARG A 13 -56.84 24.67 50.68
N GLN A 14 -58.12 24.56 50.31
CA GLN A 14 -58.55 24.20 48.96
C GLN A 14 -58.17 25.25 47.93
N LYS A 15 -58.34 26.54 48.19
CA LYS A 15 -57.89 27.60 47.30
C LYS A 15 -56.38 27.62 47.12
N LYS A 16 -55.62 27.37 48.15
CA LYS A 16 -54.16 27.29 48.11
C LYS A 16 -53.70 26.10 47.25
N ASN A 17 -54.34 24.96 47.42
CA ASN A 17 -54.03 23.76 46.63
C ASN A 17 -54.39 23.92 45.16
N LEU A 18 -55.49 24.59 44.83
CA LEU A 18 -55.89 24.86 43.44
C LEU A 18 -54.89 25.83 42.77
N PHE A 19 -54.44 26.86 43.52
CA PHE A 19 -53.48 27.80 42.99
C PHE A 19 -52.10 27.18 42.77
N PHE A 20 -51.67 26.32 43.70
CA PHE A 20 -50.44 25.56 43.59
C PHE A 20 -50.50 24.56 42.41
N ARG A 21 -51.57 23.82 42.25
CA ARG A 21 -51.80 22.92 41.13
C ARG A 21 -51.77 23.62 39.78
N ARG A 22 -52.32 24.85 39.68
CA ARG A 22 -52.26 25.64 38.42
C ARG A 22 -50.84 26.15 38.11
N LYS A 23 -50.08 26.55 39.12
CA LYS A 23 -48.67 26.94 38.94
C LYS A 23 -47.80 25.74 38.53
N VAL A 24 -47.94 24.61 39.24
CA VAL A 24 -47.23 23.39 38.94
C VAL A 24 -47.55 22.87 37.50
N LYS A 25 -48.81 22.89 37.10
CA LYS A 25 -49.17 22.50 35.70
C LYS A 25 -48.51 23.41 34.67
N LYS A 26 -48.46 24.73 34.87
CA LYS A 26 -47.77 25.67 33.96
C LYS A 26 -46.25 25.42 33.92
N VAL A 27 -45.64 25.14 35.05
CA VAL A 27 -44.20 24.83 35.09
C VAL A 27 -43.91 23.52 34.32
N ILE A 28 -44.72 22.49 34.55
CA ILE A 28 -44.58 21.20 33.86
C ILE A 28 -44.75 21.37 32.34
N THR A 29 -45.70 22.18 31.88
CA THR A 29 -45.88 22.40 30.43
C THR A 29 -44.74 23.17 29.81
N TYR A 30 -44.18 24.18 30.52
CA TYR A 30 -43.00 24.94 30.01
C TYR A 30 -41.72 24.08 30.00
N THR A 31 -41.54 23.22 31.03
CA THR A 31 -40.36 22.33 31.07
C THR A 31 -40.44 21.25 29.99
N ALA A 32 -41.63 20.71 29.71
CA ALA A 32 -41.87 19.76 28.62
C ALA A 32 -41.57 20.40 27.22
N ALA A 33 -42.03 21.64 27.02
CA ALA A 33 -41.76 22.34 25.77
C ALA A 33 -40.26 22.67 25.59
N ALA A 34 -39.59 23.07 26.66
CA ALA A 34 -38.17 23.34 26.65
C ALA A 34 -37.32 22.07 26.35
N SER A 35 -37.73 20.92 26.90
CA SER A 35 -37.04 19.67 26.64
C SER A 35 -37.18 19.18 25.18
N ILE A 36 -38.36 19.40 24.57
CA ILE A 36 -38.58 19.07 23.16
C ILE A 36 -37.73 19.99 22.27
N LEU A 37 -37.70 21.29 22.55
CA LEU A 37 -36.84 22.23 21.80
C LEU A 37 -35.34 21.89 21.94
N LEU A 38 -34.91 21.47 23.14
CA LEU A 38 -33.54 21.06 23.38
C LEU A 38 -33.20 19.77 22.58
N MET A 39 -34.12 18.80 22.54
CA MET A 39 -33.92 17.59 21.75
C MET A 39 -33.86 17.88 20.23
N VAL A 40 -34.70 18.78 19.74
CA VAL A 40 -34.66 19.18 18.33
C VAL A 40 -33.36 19.92 18.01
N ALA A 41 -32.91 20.82 18.89
CA ALA A 41 -31.65 21.53 18.71
C ALA A 41 -30.44 20.58 18.77
N LEU A 42 -30.42 19.63 19.71
CA LEU A 42 -29.41 18.56 19.75
C LEU A 42 -29.45 17.69 18.50
N SER A 43 -30.64 17.29 18.07
CA SER A 43 -30.80 16.50 16.83
C SER A 43 -30.24 17.24 15.60
N MET A 44 -30.48 18.57 15.49
CA MET A 44 -29.90 19.36 14.40
C MET A 44 -28.39 19.55 14.53
N PHE A 45 -27.88 19.58 15.76
CA PHE A 45 -26.43 19.73 15.99
C PHE A 45 -25.68 18.42 15.76
N PHE A 46 -26.25 17.29 16.18
CA PHE A 46 -25.65 15.97 15.94
C PHE A 46 -25.98 15.38 14.57
N ASN A 47 -27.03 15.88 13.92
CA ASN A 47 -27.41 15.49 12.55
C ASN A 47 -26.85 16.44 11.48
N LYS A 48 -25.76 17.20 11.81
CA LYS A 48 -24.80 17.55 10.77
C LYS A 48 -24.17 16.25 10.32
N GLY A 49 -24.92 15.55 9.49
CA GLY A 49 -24.45 14.38 8.80
C GLY A 49 -23.08 14.72 8.26
N SER A 50 -22.12 13.91 8.60
CA SER A 50 -21.00 13.69 7.73
C SER A 50 -21.64 13.44 6.37
N ASP A 51 -21.62 14.41 5.50
CA ASP A 51 -21.64 14.15 4.08
C ASP A 51 -20.43 13.25 3.87
N ALA A 52 -20.64 11.95 4.10
CA ALA A 52 -19.81 10.95 3.49
C ALA A 52 -19.92 11.32 2.01
N VAL A 53 -18.93 12.02 1.52
CA VAL A 53 -18.70 12.19 0.11
C VAL A 53 -18.63 10.75 -0.38
N HIS A 54 -19.78 10.23 -0.81
CA HIS A 54 -19.81 9.07 -1.67
C HIS A 54 -19.10 9.57 -2.92
N ALA A 55 -17.79 9.43 -2.91
CA ALA A 55 -17.01 9.52 -4.12
C ALA A 55 -17.71 8.55 -5.06
N LYS A 56 -18.49 9.10 -5.98
CA LYS A 56 -19.02 8.32 -7.11
C LYS A 56 -17.81 7.56 -7.62
N PRO A 57 -17.87 6.23 -7.76
CA PRO A 57 -16.77 5.51 -8.37
C PRO A 57 -16.53 6.22 -9.71
N ILE A 58 -15.39 6.87 -9.84
CA ILE A 58 -14.93 7.34 -11.11
C ILE A 58 -14.75 6.05 -11.90
N ILE A 59 -15.69 5.75 -12.80
CA ILE A 59 -15.50 4.74 -13.83
C ILE A 59 -14.41 5.34 -14.71
N VAL A 60 -13.18 5.19 -14.29
CA VAL A 60 -12.03 5.32 -15.17
C VAL A 60 -12.28 4.26 -16.24
N ASN A 61 -12.42 4.67 -17.48
CA ASN A 61 -12.55 3.77 -18.62
C ASN A 61 -11.63 2.58 -18.38
N ASN A 62 -12.22 1.39 -18.25
CA ASN A 62 -11.60 0.14 -17.81
C ASN A 62 -10.62 -0.43 -18.87
N THR A 63 -9.77 0.39 -19.42
CA THR A 63 -8.55 -0.05 -20.05
C THR A 63 -7.50 -0.14 -18.94
N ILE A 64 -7.42 -1.31 -18.29
CA ILE A 64 -6.20 -1.66 -17.56
C ILE A 64 -5.12 -1.66 -18.64
N PRO A 65 -4.18 -0.71 -18.68
CA PRO A 65 -3.12 -0.73 -19.65
C PRO A 65 -2.37 -2.05 -19.47
N ILE A 66 -2.20 -2.79 -20.55
CA ILE A 66 -1.32 -3.96 -20.60
C ILE A 66 0.02 -3.51 -20.01
N GLY A 67 0.64 -4.34 -19.16
CA GLY A 67 1.97 -4.08 -18.60
C GLY A 67 2.91 -3.62 -19.72
N THR A 68 3.57 -2.50 -19.50
CA THR A 68 4.53 -1.95 -20.47
C THR A 68 5.93 -2.27 -20.04
N ASP A 69 6.81 -2.62 -20.98
CA ASP A 69 8.23 -2.83 -20.71
C ASP A 69 8.84 -1.49 -20.30
N LYS A 70 9.10 -1.33 -19.01
CA LYS A 70 9.70 -0.14 -18.43
C LYS A 70 10.35 -0.48 -17.10
N ALA A 71 11.56 0.03 -16.92
CA ALA A 71 12.32 -0.12 -15.69
C ALA A 71 13.22 1.09 -15.46
N THR A 72 13.71 1.24 -14.24
CA THR A 72 14.81 2.16 -13.91
C THR A 72 15.98 1.33 -13.42
N LEU A 73 17.11 1.45 -14.12
CA LEU A 73 18.38 0.85 -13.73
C LEU A 73 19.17 1.88 -12.92
N THR A 74 19.48 1.58 -11.67
CA THR A 74 20.35 2.37 -10.82
C THR A 74 21.71 1.68 -10.78
N LEU A 75 22.75 2.36 -11.22
CA LEU A 75 24.14 1.89 -11.22
C LEU A 75 24.80 2.03 -9.84
N GLU A 76 25.99 1.44 -9.67
CA GLU A 76 26.77 1.51 -8.42
C GLU A 76 27.05 2.95 -7.96
N ASP A 77 27.27 3.86 -8.90
CA ASP A 77 27.55 5.28 -8.63
C ASP A 77 26.30 6.11 -8.27
N GLY A 78 25.11 5.47 -8.24
CA GLY A 78 23.81 6.08 -7.98
C GLY A 78 23.19 6.76 -9.20
N SER A 79 23.79 6.67 -10.38
CA SER A 79 23.18 7.18 -11.61
C SER A 79 21.98 6.32 -12.02
N GLU A 80 20.91 6.97 -12.48
CA GLU A 80 19.65 6.32 -12.87
C GLU A 80 19.45 6.40 -14.38
N ILE A 81 19.11 5.27 -14.97
CA ILE A 81 18.87 5.11 -16.40
C ILE A 81 17.46 4.59 -16.58
N ALA A 82 16.61 5.37 -17.22
CA ALA A 82 15.26 4.93 -17.59
C ALA A 82 15.34 3.99 -18.79
N LEU A 83 14.82 2.78 -18.63
CA LEU A 83 14.70 1.77 -19.68
C LEU A 83 13.24 1.71 -20.11
N ASN A 84 12.97 2.19 -21.33
CA ASN A 84 11.63 2.20 -21.89
C ASN A 84 11.63 1.53 -23.25
N LYS A 85 10.53 0.89 -23.60
CA LYS A 85 10.35 0.23 -24.89
C LYS A 85 10.74 1.14 -26.05
N GLY A 86 11.62 0.63 -26.91
CA GLY A 86 12.13 1.35 -28.08
C GLY A 86 13.27 2.33 -27.78
N GLN A 87 13.80 2.36 -26.57
CA GLN A 87 15.01 3.10 -26.22
C GLN A 87 16.19 2.14 -26.03
N GLU A 88 17.20 2.29 -26.87
CA GLU A 88 18.43 1.51 -26.73
C GLU A 88 19.37 2.16 -25.74
N TYR A 89 19.98 1.36 -24.87
CA TYR A 89 21.05 1.75 -23.97
C TYR A 89 22.24 0.81 -24.15
N ARG A 90 23.44 1.38 -24.27
CA ARG A 90 24.67 0.59 -24.36
C ARG A 90 25.81 1.35 -23.69
N ALA A 91 26.26 0.87 -22.55
CA ALA A 91 27.47 1.35 -21.87
C ALA A 91 27.99 0.28 -20.91
N ASP A 92 29.29 0.24 -20.69
CA ASP A 92 29.96 -0.57 -19.66
C ASP A 92 29.58 -2.06 -19.63
N GLY A 93 29.36 -2.65 -20.82
CA GLY A 93 28.94 -4.06 -20.95
C GLY A 93 27.46 -4.31 -20.64
N ILE A 94 26.66 -3.25 -20.50
CA ILE A 94 25.24 -3.31 -20.33
C ILE A 94 24.58 -2.95 -21.66
N ILE A 95 23.71 -3.80 -22.15
CA ILE A 95 22.96 -3.60 -23.39
C ILE A 95 21.48 -3.71 -23.07
N SER A 96 20.69 -2.74 -23.48
CA SER A 96 19.22 -2.82 -23.41
C SER A 96 18.57 -2.31 -24.69
N ASN A 97 17.52 -2.97 -25.11
CA ASN A 97 16.62 -2.55 -26.21
C ASN A 97 15.32 -1.91 -25.67
N GLY A 98 15.23 -1.71 -24.33
CA GLY A 98 14.06 -1.20 -23.65
C GLY A 98 12.98 -2.24 -23.33
N GLU A 99 13.14 -3.49 -23.73
CA GLU A 99 12.30 -4.63 -23.36
C GLU A 99 13.08 -5.63 -22.50
N GLU A 100 14.39 -5.64 -22.69
CA GLU A 100 15.31 -6.56 -22.04
C GLU A 100 16.63 -5.86 -21.70
N LEU A 101 17.30 -6.32 -20.65
CA LEU A 101 18.62 -5.90 -20.21
C LEU A 101 19.57 -7.10 -20.20
N VAL A 102 20.68 -6.98 -20.93
CA VAL A 102 21.66 -8.06 -21.06
C VAL A 102 23.00 -7.57 -20.51
N TYR A 103 23.64 -8.38 -19.67
CA TYR A 103 25.01 -8.16 -19.22
C TYR A 103 25.97 -9.00 -20.05
N ASP A 104 26.92 -8.32 -20.70
CA ASP A 104 27.96 -9.00 -21.47
C ASP A 104 28.99 -9.62 -20.49
N SER A 105 29.09 -10.94 -20.52
CA SER A 105 30.01 -11.70 -19.66
C SER A 105 31.48 -11.49 -19.98
N GLU A 106 31.81 -10.90 -21.13
CA GLU A 106 33.21 -10.67 -21.56
C GLU A 106 33.78 -9.32 -21.04
N VAL A 107 32.91 -8.42 -20.55
CA VAL A 107 33.34 -7.11 -20.05
C VAL A 107 33.93 -7.25 -18.65
N LYS A 108 35.21 -6.82 -18.51
CA LYS A 108 35.91 -6.75 -17.22
C LYS A 108 35.37 -5.60 -16.36
N CYS A 109 34.18 -5.73 -15.83
CA CYS A 109 33.69 -4.83 -14.79
C CYS A 109 34.38 -5.10 -13.44
N LYS A 110 34.38 -4.10 -12.54
CA LYS A 110 34.82 -4.32 -11.16
C LYS A 110 33.94 -5.40 -10.50
N VAL A 111 34.57 -6.43 -9.98
CA VAL A 111 33.92 -7.62 -9.39
C VAL A 111 32.99 -7.29 -8.20
N THR A 112 32.94 -6.05 -7.74
CA THR A 112 32.18 -5.60 -6.56
C THR A 112 31.03 -4.66 -6.88
N ALA A 113 30.80 -4.34 -8.16
CA ALA A 113 29.73 -3.42 -8.56
C ALA A 113 28.35 -4.10 -8.45
N TYR A 114 27.40 -3.41 -7.85
CA TYR A 114 26.00 -3.86 -7.76
C TYR A 114 25.09 -2.86 -8.46
N ASN A 115 24.19 -3.38 -9.25
CA ASN A 115 23.10 -2.61 -9.86
C ASN A 115 21.78 -2.95 -9.21
N THR A 116 20.85 -2.00 -9.28
CA THR A 116 19.47 -2.18 -8.81
C THR A 116 18.52 -1.92 -9.96
N LEU A 117 17.64 -2.87 -10.26
CA LEU A 117 16.60 -2.73 -11.27
C LEU A 117 15.24 -2.57 -10.58
N THR A 118 14.58 -1.46 -10.85
CA THR A 118 13.28 -1.10 -10.26
C THR A 118 12.20 -1.08 -11.32
N ILE A 119 11.15 -1.84 -11.11
CA ILE A 119 9.99 -1.93 -12.00
C ILE A 119 8.84 -1.14 -11.36
N PRO A 120 8.34 -0.09 -12.01
CA PRO A 120 7.22 0.69 -11.50
C PRO A 120 5.89 -0.08 -11.62
N LYS A 121 4.86 0.43 -10.96
CA LYS A 121 3.50 -0.12 -11.10
C LYS A 121 3.04 -0.11 -12.55
N GLY A 122 2.48 -1.24 -12.99
CA GLY A 122 2.08 -1.47 -14.38
C GLY A 122 3.25 -1.70 -15.35
N GLY A 123 4.48 -1.84 -14.83
CA GLY A 123 5.65 -2.26 -15.60
C GLY A 123 5.88 -3.76 -15.52
N GLN A 124 6.71 -4.26 -16.40
CA GLN A 124 7.37 -5.56 -16.36
C GLN A 124 8.73 -5.40 -17.01
N PHE A 125 9.69 -6.27 -16.71
CA PHE A 125 10.98 -6.22 -17.37
C PHE A 125 11.72 -7.55 -17.29
N HIS A 126 12.49 -7.84 -18.33
CA HIS A 126 13.34 -9.03 -18.43
C HIS A 126 14.80 -8.62 -18.27
N VAL A 127 15.58 -9.36 -17.47
CA VAL A 127 17.02 -9.16 -17.35
C VAL A 127 17.75 -10.49 -17.46
N ILE A 128 18.80 -10.51 -18.27
CA ILE A 128 19.74 -11.62 -18.37
C ILE A 128 20.99 -11.22 -17.61
N LEU A 129 21.26 -11.92 -16.53
CA LEU A 129 22.42 -11.68 -15.65
C LEU A 129 23.71 -12.20 -16.29
N SER A 130 24.85 -11.79 -15.77
CA SER A 130 26.18 -12.14 -16.32
C SER A 130 26.51 -13.65 -16.28
N ASP A 131 25.75 -14.42 -15.50
CA ASP A 131 25.84 -15.89 -15.45
C ASP A 131 24.85 -16.61 -16.40
N SER A 132 24.16 -15.86 -17.26
CA SER A 132 23.08 -16.33 -18.11
C SER A 132 21.84 -16.83 -17.36
N THR A 133 21.65 -16.40 -16.11
CA THR A 133 20.37 -16.56 -15.42
C THR A 133 19.40 -15.50 -15.94
N GLU A 134 18.20 -15.93 -16.31
CA GLU A 134 17.15 -15.05 -16.79
C GLU A 134 16.17 -14.74 -15.67
N VAL A 135 15.77 -13.47 -15.56
CA VAL A 135 14.87 -13.00 -14.50
C VAL A 135 13.78 -12.12 -15.12
N TRP A 136 12.53 -12.52 -14.93
CA TRP A 136 11.37 -11.70 -15.30
C TRP A 136 10.79 -11.07 -14.05
N LEU A 137 10.87 -9.75 -13.98
CA LEU A 137 10.33 -8.95 -12.88
C LEU A 137 8.93 -8.46 -13.23
N ASN A 138 8.03 -8.69 -12.30
CA ASN A 138 6.65 -8.22 -12.40
C ASN A 138 6.50 -6.78 -11.90
N SER A 139 5.31 -6.23 -12.04
CA SER A 139 4.95 -4.88 -11.60
C SER A 139 5.29 -4.65 -10.12
N ASP A 140 5.76 -3.45 -9.79
CA ASP A 140 6.10 -3.04 -8.42
C ASP A 140 7.13 -3.97 -7.77
N SER A 141 8.27 -4.17 -8.46
CA SER A 141 9.34 -5.07 -8.04
C SER A 141 10.69 -4.38 -8.08
N GLN A 142 11.59 -4.82 -7.21
CA GLN A 142 12.97 -4.32 -7.17
C GLN A 142 13.94 -5.45 -6.84
N ILE A 143 14.97 -5.58 -7.70
CA ILE A 143 16.04 -6.56 -7.51
C ILE A 143 17.40 -5.88 -7.50
N LYS A 144 18.30 -6.33 -6.61
CA LYS A 144 19.70 -5.92 -6.56
C LYS A 144 20.58 -7.13 -6.86
N TYR A 145 21.55 -6.93 -7.73
CA TYR A 145 22.41 -8.01 -8.21
C TYR A 145 23.81 -7.48 -8.56
N PRO A 146 24.86 -8.32 -8.48
CA PRO A 146 26.20 -7.93 -8.90
C PRO A 146 26.27 -7.85 -10.44
N VAL A 147 27.02 -6.88 -10.94
CA VAL A 147 27.28 -6.74 -12.38
C VAL A 147 27.96 -8.00 -12.95
N VAL A 148 28.87 -8.58 -12.16
CA VAL A 148 29.59 -9.82 -12.51
C VAL A 148 29.59 -10.75 -11.30
N PHE A 149 29.26 -12.02 -11.49
CA PHE A 149 29.41 -13.04 -10.47
C PHE A 149 30.87 -13.51 -10.39
N THR A 150 31.34 -13.75 -9.16
CA THR A 150 32.67 -14.30 -8.93
C THR A 150 32.66 -15.80 -9.25
N ASP A 151 33.55 -16.24 -10.12
CA ASP A 151 33.65 -17.65 -10.48
C ASP A 151 33.89 -18.56 -9.28
N GLY A 152 33.21 -19.71 -9.25
CA GLY A 152 33.27 -20.71 -8.20
C GLY A 152 32.68 -20.28 -6.84
N LYS A 153 32.08 -19.09 -6.71
CA LYS A 153 31.36 -18.66 -5.52
C LYS A 153 29.86 -18.67 -5.73
N THR A 154 29.10 -18.77 -4.64
CA THR A 154 27.64 -18.63 -4.67
C THR A 154 27.23 -17.38 -5.41
N ARG A 155 26.36 -17.52 -6.41
CA ARG A 155 25.78 -16.46 -7.22
C ARG A 155 24.56 -15.90 -6.48
N GLN A 156 24.70 -14.71 -5.92
CA GLN A 156 23.68 -14.16 -5.02
C GLN A 156 23.05 -12.89 -5.57
N VAL A 157 21.73 -12.83 -5.49
CA VAL A 157 20.91 -11.64 -5.79
C VAL A 157 19.95 -11.38 -4.62
N GLU A 158 19.40 -10.16 -4.55
CA GLU A 158 18.44 -9.78 -3.52
C GLU A 158 17.16 -9.23 -4.17
N LEU A 159 16.03 -9.93 -4.00
CA LEU A 159 14.71 -9.41 -4.32
C LEU A 159 14.24 -8.55 -3.14
N ILE A 160 14.39 -7.23 -3.26
CA ILE A 160 14.11 -6.27 -2.18
C ILE A 160 12.62 -6.22 -1.88
N TYR A 161 11.79 -6.21 -2.92
CA TYR A 161 10.34 -6.36 -2.86
C TYR A 161 9.78 -6.76 -4.24
N GLY A 162 8.52 -7.21 -4.25
CA GLY A 162 7.79 -7.51 -5.48
C GLY A 162 7.76 -8.99 -5.83
N GLU A 163 7.71 -9.30 -7.12
CA GLU A 163 7.63 -10.65 -7.65
C GLU A 163 8.60 -10.82 -8.82
N ALA A 164 9.33 -11.92 -8.80
CA ALA A 164 10.26 -12.28 -9.86
C ALA A 164 10.23 -13.78 -10.15
N TYR A 165 10.20 -14.12 -11.43
CA TYR A 165 10.41 -15.46 -11.94
C TYR A 165 11.86 -15.60 -12.39
N PHE A 166 12.51 -16.69 -11.99
CA PHE A 166 13.90 -17.00 -12.27
C PHE A 166 13.99 -18.28 -13.10
N ASP A 167 14.73 -18.22 -14.19
CA ASP A 167 15.28 -19.39 -14.90
C ASP A 167 16.79 -19.40 -14.67
N VAL A 168 17.19 -20.21 -13.69
CA VAL A 168 18.57 -20.18 -13.17
C VAL A 168 19.49 -21.05 -14.02
N SER A 169 20.56 -20.44 -14.53
CA SER A 169 21.64 -21.14 -15.23
C SER A 169 22.21 -22.26 -14.34
N PRO A 170 22.30 -23.51 -14.84
CA PRO A 170 22.70 -24.66 -14.05
C PRO A 170 24.07 -24.51 -13.40
N SER A 171 24.21 -24.92 -12.15
CA SER A 171 25.47 -24.88 -11.37
C SER A 171 26.63 -25.60 -12.06
N THR A 172 26.33 -26.61 -12.89
CA THR A 172 27.32 -27.34 -13.68
C THR A 172 28.08 -26.45 -14.67
N LYS A 173 27.49 -25.35 -15.12
CA LYS A 173 28.14 -24.36 -15.97
C LYS A 173 29.00 -23.35 -15.16
N HIS A 174 28.91 -23.39 -13.84
CA HIS A 174 29.53 -22.43 -12.90
C HIS A 174 30.38 -23.10 -11.83
N ASN A 175 31.10 -24.14 -12.18
CA ASN A 175 31.98 -24.92 -11.27
C ASN A 175 31.28 -25.44 -10.01
N GLY A 176 29.98 -25.78 -10.11
CA GLY A 176 29.16 -26.24 -8.99
C GLY A 176 28.61 -25.11 -8.10
N ALA A 177 28.84 -23.85 -8.46
CA ALA A 177 28.34 -22.71 -7.67
C ALA A 177 26.81 -22.67 -7.65
N THR A 178 26.24 -22.57 -6.47
CA THR A 178 24.79 -22.42 -6.27
C THR A 178 24.30 -21.02 -6.62
N PHE A 179 23.01 -20.88 -6.88
CA PHE A 179 22.35 -19.58 -7.05
C PHE A 179 21.46 -19.31 -5.84
N LYS A 180 21.55 -18.10 -5.29
CA LYS A 180 20.87 -17.71 -4.06
C LYS A 180 20.07 -16.44 -4.26
N VAL A 181 18.79 -16.48 -3.88
CA VAL A 181 17.93 -15.30 -3.83
C VAL A 181 17.62 -14.97 -2.37
N LEU A 182 18.02 -13.77 -1.96
CA LEU A 182 17.66 -13.21 -0.65
C LEU A 182 16.39 -12.38 -0.77
N THR A 183 15.52 -12.48 0.24
CA THR A 183 14.41 -11.56 0.48
C THR A 183 14.42 -11.15 1.96
N LYS A 184 13.58 -10.20 2.35
CA LYS A 184 13.43 -9.84 3.78
C LYS A 184 12.98 -11.02 4.67
N ALA A 185 12.24 -11.97 4.10
CA ALA A 185 11.58 -13.03 4.86
C ALA A 185 12.24 -14.39 4.71
N GLN A 186 12.96 -14.62 3.62
CA GLN A 186 13.49 -15.95 3.29
C GLN A 186 14.73 -15.89 2.40
N GLU A 187 15.44 -16.97 2.37
CA GLU A 187 16.56 -17.27 1.49
C GLU A 187 16.23 -18.52 0.69
N VAL A 188 16.38 -18.46 -0.63
CA VAL A 188 16.16 -19.60 -1.52
C VAL A 188 17.48 -19.91 -2.22
N GLU A 189 17.97 -21.14 -2.11
CA GLU A 189 19.22 -21.58 -2.74
C GLU A 189 18.94 -22.77 -3.66
N VAL A 190 19.42 -22.68 -4.91
CA VAL A 190 19.16 -23.66 -5.97
C VAL A 190 20.43 -23.98 -6.76
N LEU A 191 20.42 -25.11 -7.44
CA LEU A 191 21.51 -25.57 -8.32
C LEU A 191 21.29 -25.27 -9.80
N GLY A 192 20.09 -24.80 -10.14
CA GLY A 192 19.65 -24.54 -11.50
C GLY A 192 18.22 -25.05 -11.64
N THR A 193 17.27 -24.16 -11.65
CA THR A 193 15.83 -24.47 -11.51
C THR A 193 15.03 -23.23 -11.92
N GLU A 194 13.87 -23.47 -12.47
CA GLU A 194 12.88 -22.43 -12.70
C GLU A 194 11.99 -22.27 -11.46
N PHE A 195 11.81 -21.07 -10.96
CA PHE A 195 10.94 -20.80 -9.80
C PHE A 195 10.48 -19.35 -9.72
N ASN A 196 9.40 -19.12 -9.01
CA ASN A 196 8.84 -17.80 -8.77
C ASN A 196 8.90 -17.44 -7.30
N ILE A 197 9.31 -16.20 -6.99
CA ILE A 197 9.32 -15.65 -5.62
C ILE A 197 8.42 -14.44 -5.55
N LYS A 198 7.57 -14.39 -4.50
CA LYS A 198 6.79 -13.21 -4.13
C LYS A 198 7.30 -12.68 -2.79
N ALA A 199 7.71 -11.41 -2.80
CA ALA A 199 8.26 -10.69 -1.65
C ALA A 199 7.55 -9.33 -1.47
N TYR A 200 6.24 -9.29 -1.72
CA TYR A 200 5.42 -8.12 -1.38
C TYR A 200 5.27 -8.02 0.14
N SER A 201 5.30 -6.81 0.70
CA SER A 201 5.10 -6.51 2.13
C SER A 201 3.63 -6.27 2.46
#